data_994fc8db831329be987955d8eb290daa
#
_entry.id   994fc8db831329be987955d8eb290daa
#
_cell.length_a   1.000
_cell.length_b   1.000
_cell.length_c   1.000
_cell.angle_alpha   90.00
_cell.angle_beta   90.00
_cell.angle_gamma   90.00
#
_symmetry.space_group_name_H-M   'P 1'
#
loop_
_entity.id
_entity.type
_entity.pdbx_description
1 polymer ?
#
loop_
_entity_poly.entity_id
_entity_poly.type
_entity_poly.pdbx_seq_one_letter_code
_entity_poly.pdbx_strand_id
1 'polypeptide(L)'
;MTRLDGAPHVAPVWVDVDGDGDEARLVFMTSAETIKGKSILRDGRVAVCFDDERPPFAFVTISGTTTTSTAADELLAWGTRIAARYMGDDRAEAYGRRNAVPPEMVVWVTPTNVAAKVDVAD
;
A
#
# COMPACT_ATOMS: atom_id res chain seq x y z
N MET A 1 4.71 -9.77 -3.79
CA MET A 1 5.38 -9.36 -5.04
C MET A 1 6.59 -10.25 -5.31
N THR A 2 7.10 -10.21 -6.52
CA THR A 2 8.11 -11.16 -6.98
C THR A 2 9.31 -10.43 -7.57
N ARG A 3 10.51 -10.77 -7.11
CA ARG A 3 11.78 -10.23 -7.63
C ARG A 3 12.05 -10.77 -9.04
N LEU A 4 13.03 -10.18 -9.71
CA LEU A 4 13.41 -10.57 -11.09
C LEU A 4 13.79 -12.05 -11.19
N ASP A 5 14.41 -12.60 -10.15
CA ASP A 5 14.82 -14.01 -10.10
C ASP A 5 13.69 -14.96 -9.67
N GLY A 6 12.48 -14.45 -9.49
CA GLY A 6 11.31 -15.24 -9.05
C GLY A 6 11.16 -15.38 -7.55
N ALA A 7 12.11 -14.88 -6.75
CA ALA A 7 12.01 -14.95 -5.30
C ALA A 7 10.92 -14.03 -4.77
N PRO A 8 10.16 -14.44 -3.75
CA PRO A 8 9.20 -13.54 -3.13
C PRO A 8 9.90 -12.37 -2.42
N HIS A 9 9.24 -11.22 -2.39
CA HIS A 9 9.74 -10.02 -1.74
C HIS A 9 8.64 -9.38 -0.91
N VAL A 10 8.96 -8.95 0.29
CA VAL A 10 8.05 -8.25 1.19
C VAL A 10 8.73 -7.01 1.77
N ALA A 11 7.97 -5.94 1.93
CA ALA A 11 8.46 -4.70 2.52
C ALA A 11 7.31 -3.98 3.24
N PRO A 12 7.57 -3.25 4.33
CA PRO A 12 6.55 -2.46 4.99
C PRO A 12 6.16 -1.25 4.15
N VAL A 13 4.90 -0.85 4.22
CA VAL A 13 4.40 0.36 3.55
C VAL A 13 3.38 1.06 4.46
N TRP A 14 3.29 2.38 4.31
CA TRP A 14 2.13 3.12 4.77
C TRP A 14 1.01 2.92 3.76
N VAL A 15 -0.22 2.77 4.24
CA VAL A 15 -1.35 2.41 3.39
C VAL A 15 -2.59 3.18 3.80
N ASP A 16 -3.46 3.43 2.82
CA ASP A 16 -4.80 3.94 3.03
C ASP A 16 -5.77 3.16 2.15
N VAL A 17 -7.04 3.49 2.25
CA VAL A 17 -8.11 2.85 1.48
C VAL A 17 -8.76 3.88 0.59
N ASP A 18 -8.94 3.54 -0.69
CA ASP A 18 -9.64 4.35 -1.68
C ASP A 18 -10.99 3.71 -1.99
N GLY A 19 -12.07 4.43 -1.66
CA GLY A 19 -13.42 3.91 -1.83
C GLY A 19 -13.91 3.09 -0.65
N ASP A 20 -15.05 2.46 -0.81
CA ASP A 20 -15.69 1.65 0.23
C ASP A 20 -16.38 0.43 -0.37
N GLY A 21 -16.79 -0.51 0.50
CA GLY A 21 -17.51 -1.71 0.10
C GLY A 21 -16.72 -2.56 -0.89
N ASP A 22 -17.43 -3.08 -1.89
CA ASP A 22 -16.83 -3.98 -2.89
C ASP A 22 -15.91 -3.25 -3.89
N GLU A 23 -15.94 -1.91 -3.90
CA GLU A 23 -15.11 -1.10 -4.79
C GLU A 23 -13.84 -0.58 -4.10
N ALA A 24 -13.67 -0.88 -2.80
CA ALA A 24 -12.51 -0.42 -2.06
C ALA A 24 -11.22 -1.00 -2.61
N ARG A 25 -10.21 -0.13 -2.74
CA ARG A 25 -8.86 -0.50 -3.12
C ARG A 25 -7.90 -0.06 -2.02
N LEU A 26 -6.82 -0.80 -1.83
CA LEU A 26 -5.72 -0.32 -1.00
C LEU A 26 -4.88 0.65 -1.82
N VAL A 27 -4.27 1.62 -1.16
CA VAL A 27 -3.39 2.58 -1.82
C VAL A 27 -2.14 2.80 -0.97
N PHE A 28 -0.99 2.76 -1.62
CA PHE A 28 0.30 3.12 -1.02
C PHE A 28 1.18 3.81 -2.07
N MET A 29 2.31 4.32 -1.62
CA MET A 29 3.28 4.94 -2.52
C MET A 29 4.63 4.24 -2.40
N THR A 30 5.36 4.19 -3.49
CA THR A 30 6.71 3.64 -3.52
C THR A 30 7.49 4.25 -4.68
N SER A 31 8.81 4.28 -4.56
CA SER A 31 9.67 4.67 -5.68
C SER A 31 9.71 3.57 -6.74
N ALA A 32 9.60 3.96 -7.99
CA ALA A 32 9.75 3.05 -9.13
C ALA A 32 11.15 2.42 -9.21
N GLU A 33 12.13 2.99 -8.51
CA GLU A 33 13.53 2.51 -8.52
C GLU A 33 13.83 1.49 -7.43
N THR A 34 12.94 1.29 -6.46
CA THR A 34 13.13 0.27 -5.42
C THR A 34 12.86 -1.13 -5.96
N ILE A 35 13.32 -2.15 -5.24
CA ILE A 35 12.99 -3.56 -5.56
C ILE A 35 11.47 -3.75 -5.60
N LYS A 36 10.77 -3.21 -4.61
CA LYS A 36 9.31 -3.24 -4.53
C LYS A 36 8.66 -2.59 -5.75
N GLY A 37 9.06 -1.38 -6.09
CA GLY A 37 8.52 -0.65 -7.23
C GLY A 37 8.78 -1.34 -8.56
N LYS A 38 10.00 -1.79 -8.78
CA LYS A 38 10.37 -2.53 -9.99
C LYS A 38 9.60 -3.84 -10.12
N SER A 39 9.42 -4.55 -9.00
CA SER A 39 8.65 -5.80 -8.97
C SER A 39 7.19 -5.58 -9.35
N ILE A 40 6.57 -4.54 -8.80
CA ILE A 40 5.18 -4.18 -9.10
C ILE A 40 5.01 -3.80 -10.58
N LEU A 41 5.93 -3.03 -11.13
CA LEU A 41 5.85 -2.63 -12.54
C LEU A 41 6.04 -3.81 -13.50
N ARG A 42 6.82 -4.80 -13.11
CA ARG A 42 7.06 -5.99 -13.92
C ARG A 42 5.92 -7.01 -13.83
N ASP A 43 5.42 -7.25 -12.62
CA ASP A 43 4.31 -8.17 -12.35
C ASP A 43 3.42 -7.52 -11.30
N GLY A 44 2.24 -7.10 -11.71
CA GLY A 44 1.32 -6.32 -10.87
C GLY A 44 0.61 -7.11 -9.78
N ARG A 45 0.91 -8.39 -9.61
CA ARG A 45 0.30 -9.20 -8.55
C ARG A 45 1.00 -8.98 -7.22
N VAL A 46 0.23 -8.69 -6.18
CA VAL A 46 0.75 -8.45 -4.83
C VAL A 46 -0.13 -9.11 -3.78
N ALA A 47 0.43 -9.30 -2.61
CA ALA A 47 -0.32 -9.63 -1.40
C ALA A 47 0.08 -8.65 -0.30
N VAL A 48 -0.92 -8.20 0.46
CA VAL A 48 -0.74 -7.24 1.56
C VAL A 48 -1.31 -7.87 2.82
N CYS A 49 -0.57 -7.80 3.93
CA CYS A 49 -1.00 -8.33 5.21
C CYS A 49 -1.09 -7.20 6.23
N PHE A 50 -2.19 -7.20 6.98
CA PHE A 50 -2.38 -6.34 8.15
C PHE A 50 -2.62 -7.20 9.36
N ASP A 51 -2.09 -6.80 10.50
CA ASP A 51 -2.32 -7.52 11.74
C ASP A 51 -2.63 -6.59 12.90
N ASP A 52 -3.33 -7.13 13.90
CA ASP A 52 -3.52 -6.49 15.20
C ASP A 52 -2.61 -7.18 16.20
N GLU A 53 -1.64 -6.44 16.73
CA GLU A 53 -0.65 -6.94 17.69
C GLU A 53 -1.23 -7.19 19.09
N ARG A 54 -2.45 -6.76 19.35
CA ARG A 54 -3.10 -6.92 20.65
C ARG A 54 -3.76 -8.28 20.76
N PRO A 55 -3.50 -9.03 21.84
CA PRO A 55 -4.20 -10.30 22.05
C PRO A 55 -5.73 -10.09 22.11
N PRO A 56 -6.53 -10.98 21.53
CA PRO A 56 -6.19 -12.32 21.01
C PRO A 56 -5.72 -12.35 19.55
N PHE A 57 -5.29 -11.23 19.01
CA PHE A 57 -4.73 -11.06 17.66
C PHE A 57 -5.76 -11.25 16.54
N ALA A 58 -5.54 -10.52 15.47
CA ALA A 58 -6.32 -10.63 14.24
C ALA A 58 -5.42 -10.33 13.06
N PHE A 59 -5.75 -10.83 11.89
CA PHE A 59 -5.05 -10.45 10.68
C PHE A 59 -5.97 -10.51 9.46
N VAL A 60 -5.55 -9.80 8.42
CA VAL A 60 -6.15 -9.90 7.09
C VAL A 60 -5.05 -9.93 6.04
N THR A 61 -5.16 -10.85 5.09
CA THR A 61 -4.31 -10.91 3.92
C THR A 61 -5.16 -10.63 2.69
N ILE A 62 -4.71 -9.68 1.88
CA ILE A 62 -5.41 -9.26 0.67
C ILE A 62 -4.48 -9.51 -0.51
N SER A 63 -4.87 -10.39 -1.40
CA SER A 63 -4.20 -10.59 -2.68
C SER A 63 -4.89 -9.75 -3.74
N GLY A 64 -4.14 -9.20 -4.66
CA GLY A 64 -4.73 -8.36 -5.68
C GLY A 64 -3.79 -8.02 -6.82
N THR A 65 -4.32 -7.21 -7.73
CA THR A 65 -3.59 -6.66 -8.87
C THR A 65 -3.42 -5.16 -8.71
N THR A 66 -2.33 -4.63 -9.24
CA THR A 66 -1.99 -3.22 -9.05
C THR A 66 -2.24 -2.39 -10.30
N THR A 67 -2.59 -1.12 -10.08
CA THR A 67 -2.49 -0.04 -11.06
C THR A 67 -1.63 1.06 -10.45
N THR A 68 -0.94 1.82 -11.28
CA THR A 68 0.00 2.83 -10.81
C THR A 68 -0.22 4.17 -11.50
N SER A 69 0.19 5.25 -10.84
CA SER A 69 0.16 6.60 -11.41
C SER A 69 1.37 7.39 -10.95
N THR A 70 1.91 8.20 -11.85
CA THR A 70 2.95 9.19 -11.55
C THR A 70 2.45 10.63 -11.70
N ALA A 71 1.15 10.82 -11.85
CA ALA A 71 0.55 12.14 -11.96
C ALA A 71 0.80 12.97 -10.69
N ALA A 72 1.31 14.19 -10.86
CA ALA A 72 1.74 15.03 -9.75
C ALA A 72 0.61 15.34 -8.76
N ASP A 73 -0.60 15.58 -9.26
CA ASP A 73 -1.77 15.85 -8.44
C ASP A 73 -2.20 14.64 -7.61
N GLU A 74 -2.14 13.45 -8.18
CA GLU A 74 -2.45 12.21 -7.47
C GLU A 74 -1.38 11.87 -6.43
N LEU A 75 -0.11 12.06 -6.76
CA LEU A 75 0.99 11.87 -5.82
C LEU A 75 0.82 12.78 -4.60
N LEU A 76 0.52 14.05 -4.80
CA LEU A 76 0.35 14.99 -3.70
C LEU A 76 -0.89 14.67 -2.87
N ALA A 77 -2.02 14.41 -3.51
CA ALA A 77 -3.27 14.11 -2.83
C ALA A 77 -3.15 12.85 -1.95
N TRP A 78 -2.65 11.75 -2.50
CA TRP A 78 -2.51 10.50 -1.76
C TRP A 78 -1.36 10.55 -0.76
N GLY A 79 -0.26 11.18 -1.10
CA GLY A 79 0.84 11.40 -0.17
C GLY A 79 0.39 12.14 1.09
N THR A 80 -0.44 13.16 0.92
CA THR A 80 -0.99 13.92 2.04
C THR A 80 -1.97 13.10 2.88
N ARG A 81 -2.88 12.36 2.25
CA ARG A 81 -3.85 11.51 2.96
C ARG A 81 -3.16 10.40 3.75
N ILE A 82 -2.20 9.73 3.13
CA ILE A 82 -1.44 8.66 3.79
C ILE A 82 -0.63 9.23 4.95
N ALA A 83 0.02 10.38 4.75
CA ALA A 83 0.77 11.04 5.80
C ALA A 83 -0.12 11.46 6.98
N ALA A 84 -1.34 11.92 6.73
CA ALA A 84 -2.29 12.25 7.79
C ALA A 84 -2.58 11.06 8.69
N ARG A 85 -2.72 9.88 8.09
CA ARG A 85 -3.01 8.65 8.82
C ARG A 85 -1.88 8.23 9.76
N TYR A 86 -0.62 8.41 9.36
CA TYR A 86 0.55 7.91 10.09
C TYR A 86 1.28 8.99 10.89
N MET A 87 1.24 10.24 10.44
CA MET A 87 2.00 11.34 11.06
C MET A 87 1.12 12.42 11.71
N GLY A 88 -0.20 12.33 11.52
CA GLY A 88 -1.17 13.30 12.01
C GLY A 88 -1.45 14.42 11.03
N ASP A 89 -2.62 15.06 11.18
CA ASP A 89 -3.11 16.08 10.26
C ASP A 89 -2.21 17.30 10.18
N ASP A 90 -1.55 17.66 11.29
CA ASP A 90 -0.68 18.83 11.38
C ASP A 90 0.61 18.67 10.54
N ARG A 91 1.03 17.44 10.26
CA ARG A 91 2.22 17.13 9.46
C ARG A 91 1.90 16.63 8.07
N ALA A 92 0.64 16.39 7.76
CA ALA A 92 0.22 15.71 6.54
C ALA A 92 0.71 16.41 5.29
N GLU A 93 0.54 17.73 5.22
CA GLU A 93 0.90 18.50 4.03
C GLU A 93 2.41 18.51 3.78
N ALA A 94 3.21 18.65 4.82
CA ALA A 94 4.67 18.65 4.70
C ALA A 94 5.19 17.30 4.22
N TYR A 95 4.71 16.22 4.81
CA TYR A 95 5.10 14.86 4.39
C TYR A 95 4.57 14.51 3.01
N GLY A 96 3.36 14.97 2.67
CA GLY A 96 2.79 14.78 1.34
C GLY A 96 3.68 15.40 0.26
N ARG A 97 4.11 16.63 0.45
CA ARG A 97 5.03 17.31 -0.50
C ARG A 97 6.39 16.63 -0.54
N ARG A 98 6.93 16.24 0.62
CA ARG A 98 8.21 15.56 0.70
C ARG A 98 8.23 14.26 -0.12
N ASN A 99 7.13 13.52 -0.08
CA ASN A 99 7.03 12.19 -0.70
C ASN A 99 6.52 12.24 -2.14
N ALA A 100 5.89 13.34 -2.57
CA ALA A 100 5.28 13.47 -3.90
C ALA A 100 6.28 13.96 -4.96
N VAL A 101 7.44 13.31 -5.03
CA VAL A 101 8.52 13.69 -5.96
C VAL A 101 8.96 12.47 -6.78
N PRO A 102 9.35 12.68 -8.07
CA PRO A 102 9.88 11.58 -8.86
C PRO A 102 11.08 10.93 -8.17
N PRO A 103 11.25 9.61 -8.26
CA PRO A 103 10.48 8.63 -9.05
C PRO A 103 9.32 7.96 -8.29
N GLU A 104 8.71 8.64 -7.32
CA GLU A 104 7.56 8.10 -6.60
C GLU A 104 6.38 7.83 -7.52
N MET A 105 5.59 6.81 -7.16
CA MET A 105 4.32 6.48 -7.81
C MET A 105 3.28 6.11 -6.76
N VAL A 106 2.03 6.39 -7.08
CA VAL A 106 0.87 5.88 -6.34
C VAL A 106 0.57 4.48 -6.85
N VAL A 107 0.31 3.55 -5.95
CA VAL A 107 -0.06 2.17 -6.29
C VAL A 107 -1.41 1.87 -5.66
N TRP A 108 -2.37 1.46 -6.49
CA TRP A 108 -3.65 0.93 -6.02
C TRP A 108 -3.64 -0.58 -6.14
N VAL A 109 -4.16 -1.25 -5.13
CA VAL A 109 -4.36 -2.70 -5.14
C VAL A 109 -5.86 -2.98 -5.23
N THR A 110 -6.27 -3.60 -6.32
CA THR A 110 -7.65 -4.10 -6.48
C THR A 110 -7.70 -5.52 -5.93
N PRO A 111 -8.45 -5.75 -4.83
CA PRO A 111 -8.49 -7.07 -4.21
C PRO A 111 -9.08 -8.13 -5.15
N THR A 112 -8.45 -9.29 -5.20
CA THR A 112 -8.95 -10.48 -5.88
C THR A 112 -9.29 -11.60 -4.91
N ASN A 113 -8.67 -11.58 -3.71
CA ASN A 113 -8.97 -12.53 -2.64
C ASN A 113 -8.66 -11.90 -1.29
N VAL A 114 -9.52 -12.12 -0.32
CA VAL A 114 -9.35 -11.64 1.06
C VAL A 114 -9.49 -12.81 2.01
N ALA A 115 -8.50 -13.01 2.89
CA ALA A 115 -8.52 -14.00 3.95
C ALA A 115 -8.32 -13.28 5.27
N ALA A 116 -9.25 -13.46 6.20
CA ALA A 116 -9.19 -12.76 7.48
C ALA A 116 -9.48 -13.74 8.63
N LYS A 117 -8.87 -13.47 9.77
CA LYS A 117 -9.12 -14.21 11.00
C LYS A 117 -9.04 -13.28 12.20
N VAL A 118 -9.99 -13.41 13.11
CA VAL A 118 -9.99 -12.72 14.41
C VAL A 118 -9.78 -13.74 15.52
N ASP A 119 -9.46 -13.25 16.72
CA ASP A 119 -9.33 -14.09 17.91
C ASP A 119 -8.39 -15.28 17.68
N VAL A 120 -7.24 -15.04 17.09
CA VAL A 120 -6.30 -16.07 16.63
C VAL A 120 -5.80 -16.93 17.81
N ALA A 121 -5.57 -16.29 18.97
CA ALA A 121 -5.03 -16.96 20.18
C ALA A 121 -6.11 -17.31 21.19
N ASP A 122 -7.36 -17.30 20.82
CA ASP A 122 -8.50 -17.51 21.71
C ASP A 122 -8.89 -18.99 21.81
#